data_1a81ab1eae72a8a559be27736abe2c3a
#
_entry.id   1a81ab1eae72a8a559be27736abe2c3a
#
_cell.length_a   1.000
_cell.length_b   1.000
_cell.length_c   1.000
_cell.angle_alpha   90.00
_cell.angle_beta   90.00
_cell.angle_gamma   90.00
#
_symmetry.space_group_name_H-M   'P 1'
#
loop_
_entity.id
_entity.type
_entity.pdbx_description
1 polymer ?
#
loop_
_entity_poly.entity_id
_entity_poly.type
_entity_poly.pdbx_seq_one_letter_code
_entity_poly.pdbx_strand_id
1 'polypeptide(L)'
;MKNFVNVDTRFQKSINLTLDTGDMALVNRYIPTRSSVSILKQYLTNIVRGQGEHATILIGPYGKGKSHLLLVLLALLCKSKDETAEIQKKIIEADNSTKLLFMELAEVGRPFLPVIVSSFQGDLNESFIFALQEALKKTGIRDLPLPSEYSEAVRTMESWKESYPDTYQRFEKMLEERGCTASLFKERLKKQKEAALLEFKEFYPVLTSGSVFNPMVQKEALRVYEEVNRVLCAKYGYAGIYIIFDEFSKYIEGHEAKNFAKDMKILQDMCELADSRKEEQMYLTFVAHKSIHEYVKSIDSEMIQAFRGVEGRL
;
A
#
# COMPACT_ATOMS: atom_id res chain seq x y z
N MET A 1 33.11 26.38 22.06
CA MET A 1 31.91 25.49 22.16
C MET A 1 31.94 24.24 21.28
N LYS A 2 32.73 24.19 20.19
CA LYS A 2 32.78 23.00 19.30
C LYS A 2 33.32 21.71 19.93
N ASN A 3 34.00 21.78 21.05
CA ASN A 3 34.66 20.60 21.67
C ASN A 3 33.81 19.87 22.73
N PHE A 4 32.60 20.30 23.00
CA PHE A 4 31.74 19.68 24.06
C PHE A 4 30.52 18.96 23.52
N VAL A 5 30.27 19.02 22.19
CA VAL A 5 29.16 18.29 21.55
C VAL A 5 29.75 17.40 20.46
N ASN A 6 29.81 16.11 20.76
CA ASN A 6 30.15 15.11 19.75
C ASN A 6 28.85 14.71 19.04
N VAL A 7 28.66 15.18 17.81
CA VAL A 7 27.48 14.83 17.01
C VAL A 7 27.77 13.51 16.31
N ASP A 8 27.04 12.48 16.69
CA ASP A 8 27.08 11.20 15.98
C ASP A 8 26.41 11.37 14.60
N THR A 9 27.24 11.46 13.56
CA THR A 9 26.81 11.65 12.17
C THR A 9 25.90 10.54 11.64
N ARG A 10 25.85 9.37 12.32
CA ARG A 10 24.95 8.27 11.98
C ARG A 10 23.47 8.61 12.18
N PHE A 11 23.15 9.60 13.04
CA PHE A 11 21.78 10.05 13.33
C PHE A 11 21.34 11.26 12.48
N GLN A 12 22.17 11.75 11.56
CA GLN A 12 21.84 12.94 10.75
C GLN A 12 21.02 12.63 9.50
N LYS A 13 20.86 11.35 9.14
CA LYS A 13 20.12 10.97 7.93
C LYS A 13 18.60 11.05 8.21
N SER A 14 17.88 11.83 7.41
CA SER A 14 16.42 11.82 7.40
C SER A 14 15.91 10.48 6.89
N ILE A 15 14.85 9.96 7.49
CA ILE A 15 14.20 8.73 7.05
C ILE A 15 13.29 9.02 5.86
N ASN A 16 13.46 8.26 4.79
CA ASN A 16 12.56 8.23 3.65
C ASN A 16 11.91 6.84 3.58
N LEU A 17 10.62 6.76 3.94
CA LEU A 17 9.92 5.49 4.02
C LEU A 17 9.94 4.70 2.70
N THR A 18 9.89 5.38 1.55
CA THR A 18 9.92 4.72 0.24
C THR A 18 11.24 4.00 -0.04
N LEU A 19 12.37 4.58 0.41
CA LEU A 19 13.70 4.05 0.15
C LEU A 19 14.22 3.17 1.29
N ASP A 20 13.90 3.55 2.54
CA ASP A 20 14.50 2.98 3.73
C ASP A 20 13.68 1.81 4.32
N THR A 21 12.48 1.51 3.78
CA THR A 21 11.70 0.35 4.22
C THR A 21 12.50 -0.93 4.03
N GLY A 22 12.72 -1.66 5.13
CA GLY A 22 13.53 -2.87 5.17
C GLY A 22 14.98 -2.67 5.59
N ASP A 23 15.48 -1.43 5.76
CA ASP A 23 16.82 -1.16 6.29
C ASP A 23 16.86 -1.38 7.83
N MET A 24 17.24 -2.58 8.25
CA MET A 24 17.31 -2.95 9.65
C MET A 24 18.39 -2.18 10.43
N ALA A 25 19.42 -1.65 9.76
CA ALA A 25 20.41 -0.81 10.42
C ALA A 25 19.81 0.53 10.85
N LEU A 26 18.89 1.09 10.06
CA LEU A 26 18.12 2.29 10.44
C LEU A 26 17.08 1.96 11.52
N VAL A 27 16.36 0.85 11.40
CA VAL A 27 15.41 0.37 12.42
C VAL A 27 16.11 0.23 13.78
N ASN A 28 17.25 -0.42 13.82
CA ASN A 28 17.99 -0.65 15.07
C ASN A 28 18.63 0.60 15.66
N ARG A 29 18.76 1.70 14.92
CA ARG A 29 19.17 3.02 15.44
C ARG A 29 18.05 3.77 16.15
N TYR A 30 16.82 3.30 16.05
CA TYR A 30 15.71 3.95 16.71
C TYR A 30 15.90 3.99 18.24
N ILE A 31 15.58 5.13 18.83
CA ILE A 31 15.63 5.35 20.28
C ILE A 31 14.18 5.43 20.79
N PRO A 32 13.66 4.38 21.43
CA PRO A 32 12.31 4.38 21.97
C PRO A 32 12.17 5.44 23.09
N THR A 33 11.17 6.30 22.96
CA THR A 33 10.75 7.22 24.03
C THR A 33 9.40 6.75 24.57
N ARG A 34 9.02 7.15 25.78
CA ARG A 34 7.74 6.76 26.39
C ARG A 34 6.54 7.10 25.47
N SER A 35 6.51 8.29 24.88
CA SER A 35 5.44 8.70 23.98
C SER A 35 5.42 7.90 22.68
N SER A 36 6.58 7.65 22.07
CA SER A 36 6.64 6.88 20.83
C SER A 36 6.31 5.40 21.03
N VAL A 37 6.70 4.83 22.18
CA VAL A 37 6.31 3.46 22.54
C VAL A 37 4.82 3.35 22.80
N SER A 38 4.20 4.36 23.41
CA SER A 38 2.75 4.39 23.62
C SER A 38 1.98 4.40 22.28
N ILE A 39 2.43 5.19 21.31
CA ILE A 39 1.85 5.23 19.96
C ILE A 39 2.05 3.86 19.27
N LEU A 40 3.26 3.32 19.28
CA LEU A 40 3.56 2.03 18.68
C LEU A 40 2.71 0.91 19.29
N LYS A 41 2.54 0.93 20.62
CA LYS A 41 1.71 -0.01 21.36
C LYS A 41 0.24 0.07 20.92
N GLN A 42 -0.31 1.27 20.69
CA GLN A 42 -1.66 1.47 20.19
C GLN A 42 -1.82 0.82 18.80
N TYR A 43 -0.93 1.13 17.85
CA TYR A 43 -0.96 0.53 16.51
C TYR A 43 -0.87 -1.00 16.54
N LEU A 44 0.08 -1.54 17.27
CA LEU A 44 0.24 -2.99 17.38
C LEU A 44 -0.95 -3.67 18.07
N THR A 45 -1.55 -3.03 19.08
CA THR A 45 -2.75 -3.56 19.74
C THR A 45 -3.92 -3.65 18.78
N ASN A 46 -4.15 -2.62 17.96
CA ASN A 46 -5.21 -2.63 16.94
C ASN A 46 -5.00 -3.79 15.95
N ILE A 47 -3.76 -4.00 15.51
CA ILE A 47 -3.41 -5.03 14.53
C ILE A 47 -3.55 -6.44 15.12
N VAL A 48 -2.98 -6.68 16.29
CA VAL A 48 -2.93 -8.02 16.91
C VAL A 48 -4.30 -8.48 17.37
N ARG A 49 -5.11 -7.56 17.92
CA ARG A 49 -6.42 -7.89 18.48
C ARG A 49 -7.56 -7.72 17.49
N GLY A 50 -7.30 -7.14 16.31
CA GLY A 50 -8.34 -6.82 15.33
C GLY A 50 -9.46 -5.94 15.90
N GLN A 51 -9.11 -5.11 16.88
CA GLN A 51 -10.04 -4.23 17.60
C GLN A 51 -9.49 -2.79 17.54
N GLY A 52 -10.36 -1.82 17.33
CA GLY A 52 -9.98 -0.42 17.21
C GLY A 52 -9.98 0.07 15.77
N GLU A 53 -9.39 1.23 15.56
CA GLU A 53 -9.39 1.94 14.28
C GLU A 53 -8.37 1.32 13.33
N HIS A 54 -8.80 1.00 12.12
CA HIS A 54 -7.94 0.54 11.03
C HIS A 54 -7.35 1.70 10.23
N ALA A 55 -8.00 2.87 10.26
CA ALA A 55 -7.50 4.11 9.71
C ALA A 55 -7.08 5.04 10.84
N THR A 56 -5.90 5.65 10.74
CA THR A 56 -5.32 6.49 11.78
C THR A 56 -4.56 7.68 11.19
N ILE A 57 -4.41 8.75 11.96
CA ILE A 57 -3.57 9.89 11.59
C ILE A 57 -2.48 10.13 12.61
N LEU A 58 -1.21 10.12 12.17
CA LEU A 58 -0.05 10.43 12.99
C LEU A 58 0.33 11.90 12.84
N ILE A 59 -0.03 12.70 13.84
CA ILE A 59 0.18 14.15 13.84
C ILE A 59 1.42 14.53 14.64
N GLY A 60 2.21 15.46 14.13
CA GLY A 60 3.32 16.06 14.88
C GLY A 60 4.25 16.89 13.99
N PRO A 61 4.95 17.88 14.53
CA PRO A 61 5.83 18.77 13.76
C PRO A 61 6.98 18.01 13.06
N TYR A 62 7.62 18.67 12.12
CA TYR A 62 8.80 18.14 11.42
C TYR A 62 9.92 17.79 12.41
N GLY A 63 10.70 16.78 12.07
CA GLY A 63 11.88 16.37 12.87
C GLY A 63 11.56 15.63 14.19
N LYS A 64 10.31 15.30 14.48
CA LYS A 64 9.92 14.58 15.72
C LYS A 64 9.98 13.05 15.59
N GLY A 65 10.56 12.53 14.51
CA GLY A 65 10.80 11.09 14.37
C GLY A 65 9.59 10.26 13.90
N LYS A 66 8.54 10.88 13.35
CA LYS A 66 7.35 10.16 12.84
C LYS A 66 7.72 9.08 11.80
N SER A 67 8.48 9.44 10.78
CA SER A 67 8.90 8.49 9.73
C SER A 67 9.78 7.37 10.30
N HIS A 68 10.60 7.66 11.32
CA HIS A 68 11.40 6.62 11.99
C HIS A 68 10.53 5.67 12.82
N LEU A 69 9.53 6.19 13.53
CA LEU A 69 8.53 5.37 14.23
C LEU A 69 7.79 4.43 13.27
N LEU A 70 7.36 4.96 12.13
CA LEU A 70 6.66 4.18 11.10
C LEU A 70 7.59 3.15 10.43
N LEU A 71 8.87 3.48 10.23
CA LEU A 71 9.86 2.52 9.74
C LEU A 71 10.00 1.33 10.72
N VAL A 72 10.04 1.60 12.03
CA VAL A 72 10.06 0.55 13.08
C VAL A 72 8.77 -0.26 13.05
N LEU A 73 7.60 0.38 12.96
CA LEU A 73 6.32 -0.30 12.85
C LEU A 73 6.29 -1.25 11.64
N LEU A 74 6.68 -0.76 10.46
CA LEU A 74 6.75 -1.60 9.26
C LEU A 74 7.72 -2.77 9.41
N ALA A 75 8.88 -2.55 10.05
CA ALA A 75 9.81 -3.65 10.31
C ALA A 75 9.18 -4.73 11.19
N LEU A 76 8.48 -4.35 12.26
CA LEU A 76 7.78 -5.28 13.16
C LEU A 76 6.66 -6.06 12.45
N LEU A 77 6.00 -5.46 11.46
CA LEU A 77 4.88 -6.07 10.73
C LEU A 77 5.32 -6.92 9.52
N CYS A 78 6.51 -6.64 8.97
CA CYS A 78 6.94 -7.23 7.69
C CYS A 78 8.12 -8.19 7.81
N LYS A 79 8.84 -8.15 8.96
CA LYS A 79 10.04 -8.93 9.18
C LYS A 79 9.84 -10.01 10.23
N SER A 80 10.69 -11.04 10.20
CA SER A 80 10.65 -12.09 11.18
C SER A 80 11.00 -11.58 12.58
N LYS A 81 10.62 -12.37 13.61
CA LYS A 81 10.96 -12.10 15.00
C LYS A 81 12.48 -11.99 15.23
N ASP A 82 13.26 -12.84 14.55
CA ASP A 82 14.71 -12.86 14.71
C ASP A 82 15.36 -11.61 14.12
N GLU A 83 14.89 -11.15 12.95
CA GLU A 83 15.37 -9.90 12.34
C GLU A 83 15.06 -8.67 13.21
N THR A 84 13.94 -8.68 13.93
CA THR A 84 13.47 -7.55 14.75
C THR A 84 13.84 -7.66 16.24
N ALA A 85 14.57 -8.71 16.65
CA ALA A 85 14.86 -9.01 18.06
C ALA A 85 15.56 -7.84 18.80
N GLU A 86 16.50 -7.14 18.15
CA GLU A 86 17.22 -6.02 18.75
C GLU A 86 16.29 -4.84 19.04
N ILE A 87 15.46 -4.45 18.08
CA ILE A 87 14.53 -3.32 18.28
C ILE A 87 13.41 -3.69 19.26
N GLN A 88 12.91 -4.92 19.24
CA GLN A 88 11.93 -5.40 20.23
C GLN A 88 12.50 -5.31 21.65
N LYS A 89 13.76 -5.73 21.86
CA LYS A 89 14.44 -5.61 23.16
C LYS A 89 14.48 -4.17 23.65
N LYS A 90 14.89 -3.21 22.81
CA LYS A 90 14.93 -1.78 23.15
C LYS A 90 13.55 -1.23 23.53
N ILE A 91 12.50 -1.65 22.83
CA ILE A 91 11.12 -1.23 23.12
C ILE A 91 10.64 -1.83 24.44
N ILE A 92 10.94 -3.11 24.72
CA ILE A 92 10.60 -3.77 26.00
C ILE A 92 11.32 -3.12 27.17
N GLU A 93 12.58 -2.72 27.00
CA GLU A 93 13.35 -1.99 28.02
C GLU A 93 12.72 -0.62 28.34
N ALA A 94 12.11 0.04 27.34
CA ALA A 94 11.41 1.30 27.51
C ALA A 94 10.01 1.13 28.14
N ASP A 95 9.28 0.06 27.79
CA ASP A 95 7.99 -0.33 28.38
C ASP A 95 7.81 -1.86 28.35
N ASN A 96 8.00 -2.49 29.51
CA ASN A 96 7.92 -3.95 29.66
C ASN A 96 6.54 -4.53 29.31
N SER A 97 5.47 -3.72 29.34
CA SER A 97 4.12 -4.17 28.95
C SER A 97 4.00 -4.55 27.46
N THR A 98 4.93 -4.12 26.63
CA THR A 98 4.98 -4.46 25.18
C THR A 98 5.42 -5.89 24.92
N LYS A 99 6.01 -6.57 25.91
CA LYS A 99 6.50 -7.95 25.76
C LYS A 99 5.37 -8.93 25.35
N LEU A 100 4.22 -8.83 26.03
CA LEU A 100 3.06 -9.66 25.68
C LEU A 100 2.57 -9.38 24.26
N LEU A 101 2.52 -8.11 23.88
CA LEU A 101 2.09 -7.69 22.55
C LEU A 101 3.00 -8.23 21.43
N PHE A 102 4.31 -8.31 21.65
CA PHE A 102 5.23 -8.95 20.70
C PHE A 102 5.07 -10.46 20.63
N MET A 103 4.65 -11.11 21.72
CA MET A 103 4.31 -12.53 21.69
C MET A 103 3.03 -12.76 20.89
N GLU A 104 2.00 -11.97 21.12
CA GLU A 104 0.74 -12.00 20.34
C GLU A 104 0.99 -11.69 18.84
N LEU A 105 1.86 -10.71 18.52
CA LEU A 105 2.24 -10.40 17.15
C LEU A 105 2.94 -11.59 16.47
N ALA A 106 3.78 -12.30 17.18
CA ALA A 106 4.46 -13.49 16.67
C ALA A 106 3.47 -14.64 16.37
N GLU A 107 2.35 -14.72 17.07
CA GLU A 107 1.28 -15.71 16.84
C GLU A 107 0.49 -15.39 15.55
N VAL A 108 0.39 -14.12 15.15
CA VAL A 108 -0.18 -13.74 13.82
C VAL A 108 0.62 -14.42 12.72
N GLY A 109 1.96 -14.49 12.82
CA GLY A 109 2.85 -15.34 12.03
C GLY A 109 2.89 -15.05 10.53
N ARG A 110 2.17 -14.02 10.05
CA ARG A 110 2.08 -13.63 8.64
C ARG A 110 2.45 -12.16 8.49
N PRO A 111 3.30 -11.79 7.50
CA PRO A 111 3.68 -10.42 7.27
C PRO A 111 2.55 -9.60 6.64
N PHE A 112 2.63 -8.28 6.79
CA PHE A 112 1.85 -7.32 6.01
C PHE A 112 2.62 -6.89 4.77
N LEU A 113 1.89 -6.54 3.69
CA LEU A 113 2.48 -5.83 2.56
C LEU A 113 2.55 -4.33 2.89
N PRO A 114 3.74 -3.73 3.00
CA PRO A 114 3.87 -2.29 3.23
C PRO A 114 3.66 -1.53 1.92
N VAL A 115 2.72 -0.60 1.90
CA VAL A 115 2.44 0.28 0.75
C VAL A 115 2.65 1.73 1.17
N ILE A 116 3.58 2.42 0.52
CA ILE A 116 3.91 3.82 0.84
C ILE A 116 3.42 4.74 -0.29
N VAL A 117 2.44 5.57 0.02
CA VAL A 117 1.94 6.63 -0.87
C VAL A 117 2.69 7.90 -0.51
N SER A 118 3.69 8.29 -1.32
CA SER A 118 4.61 9.41 -1.03
C SER A 118 4.75 10.42 -2.16
N SER A 119 4.25 10.10 -3.35
CA SER A 119 4.31 11.00 -4.50
C SER A 119 2.98 11.00 -5.24
N PHE A 120 2.61 12.16 -5.76
CA PHE A 120 1.38 12.34 -6.54
C PHE A 120 1.75 12.40 -8.02
N GLN A 121 1.24 11.42 -8.77
CA GLN A 121 1.31 11.40 -10.23
C GLN A 121 -0.15 11.32 -10.73
N GLY A 122 -0.61 12.38 -11.38
CA GLY A 122 -1.98 12.42 -11.86
C GLY A 122 -2.99 12.71 -10.73
N ASP A 123 -3.98 11.85 -10.57
CA ASP A 123 -4.95 11.93 -9.49
C ASP A 123 -4.60 11.00 -8.30
N LEU A 124 -5.35 11.11 -7.22
CA LEU A 124 -5.12 10.31 -6.02
C LEU A 124 -5.34 8.82 -6.27
N ASN A 125 -6.28 8.46 -7.11
CA ASN A 125 -6.56 7.08 -7.50
C ASN A 125 -5.33 6.43 -8.15
N GLU A 126 -4.71 7.13 -9.12
CA GLU A 126 -3.48 6.67 -9.78
C GLU A 126 -2.32 6.56 -8.79
N SER A 127 -2.20 7.51 -7.86
CA SER A 127 -1.15 7.49 -6.84
C SER A 127 -1.25 6.28 -5.92
N PHE A 128 -2.44 5.89 -5.49
CA PHE A 128 -2.66 4.67 -4.73
C PHE A 128 -2.31 3.41 -5.53
N ILE A 129 -2.77 3.32 -6.78
CA ILE A 129 -2.48 2.17 -7.65
C ILE A 129 -0.98 2.05 -7.91
N PHE A 130 -0.30 3.16 -8.20
CA PHE A 130 1.15 3.17 -8.41
C PHE A 130 1.90 2.71 -7.16
N ALA A 131 1.55 3.23 -5.97
CA ALA A 131 2.16 2.82 -4.71
C ALA A 131 2.02 1.31 -4.45
N LEU A 132 0.84 0.75 -4.73
CA LEU A 132 0.60 -0.68 -4.60
C LEU A 132 1.45 -1.50 -5.58
N GLN A 133 1.55 -1.07 -6.85
CA GLN A 133 2.39 -1.73 -7.85
C GLN A 133 3.86 -1.73 -7.45
N GLU A 134 4.38 -0.60 -6.95
CA GLU A 134 5.75 -0.50 -6.48
C GLU A 134 6.01 -1.38 -5.24
N ALA A 135 5.04 -1.49 -4.34
CA ALA A 135 5.12 -2.40 -3.19
C ALA A 135 5.20 -3.87 -3.65
N LEU A 136 4.34 -4.29 -4.57
CA LEU A 136 4.35 -5.64 -5.13
C LEU A 136 5.67 -5.97 -5.84
N LYS A 137 6.21 -5.04 -6.63
CA LYS A 137 7.52 -5.21 -7.30
C LYS A 137 8.66 -5.42 -6.29
N LYS A 138 8.68 -4.65 -5.19
CA LYS A 138 9.70 -4.75 -4.14
C LYS A 138 9.69 -6.10 -3.42
N THR A 139 8.53 -6.72 -3.29
CA THR A 139 8.40 -8.06 -2.67
C THR A 139 8.68 -9.20 -3.64
N GLY A 140 8.96 -8.90 -4.91
CA GLY A 140 9.19 -9.89 -5.96
C GLY A 140 7.89 -10.46 -6.57
N ILE A 141 6.73 -10.01 -6.10
CA ILE A 141 5.41 -10.36 -6.67
C ILE A 141 5.17 -9.43 -7.86
N ARG A 142 5.69 -9.81 -9.05
CA ARG A 142 5.60 -8.95 -10.24
C ARG A 142 4.30 -9.13 -11.01
N ASP A 143 3.80 -10.34 -11.04
CA ASP A 143 2.66 -10.76 -11.87
C ASP A 143 1.59 -11.41 -11.01
N LEU A 144 0.95 -10.61 -10.14
CA LEU A 144 -0.17 -11.09 -9.33
C LEU A 144 -1.37 -11.33 -10.26
N PRO A 145 -1.81 -12.58 -10.45
CA PRO A 145 -2.93 -12.88 -11.34
C PRO A 145 -4.25 -12.50 -10.66
N LEU A 146 -4.74 -11.31 -10.95
CA LEU A 146 -6.01 -10.83 -10.41
C LEU A 146 -7.19 -11.38 -11.22
N PRO A 147 -8.29 -11.78 -10.59
CA PRO A 147 -9.51 -12.22 -11.28
C PRO A 147 -10.01 -11.22 -12.32
N SER A 148 -9.88 -9.94 -12.03
CA SER A 148 -10.23 -8.87 -12.96
C SER A 148 -9.36 -8.81 -14.21
N GLU A 149 -8.08 -9.18 -14.15
CA GLU A 149 -7.19 -9.20 -15.31
C GLU A 149 -7.62 -10.27 -16.33
N TYR A 150 -8.10 -11.41 -15.88
CA TYR A 150 -8.62 -12.45 -16.78
C TYR A 150 -9.85 -11.98 -17.55
N SER A 151 -10.78 -11.29 -16.88
CA SER A 151 -11.97 -10.74 -17.54
C SER A 151 -11.63 -9.64 -18.53
N GLU A 152 -10.65 -8.78 -18.21
CA GLU A 152 -10.18 -7.75 -19.13
C GLU A 152 -9.43 -8.33 -20.34
N ALA A 153 -8.64 -9.38 -20.16
CA ALA A 153 -7.99 -10.08 -21.27
C ALA A 153 -9.05 -10.68 -22.23
N VAL A 154 -10.09 -11.31 -21.69
CA VAL A 154 -11.20 -11.83 -22.49
C VAL A 154 -11.92 -10.71 -23.23
N ARG A 155 -12.22 -9.59 -22.56
CA ARG A 155 -12.87 -8.42 -23.18
C ARG A 155 -12.00 -7.82 -24.29
N THR A 156 -10.70 -7.75 -24.09
CA THR A 156 -9.76 -7.27 -25.10
C THR A 156 -9.74 -8.17 -26.34
N MET A 157 -9.74 -9.50 -26.16
CA MET A 157 -9.84 -10.44 -27.29
C MET A 157 -11.15 -10.26 -28.07
N GLU A 158 -12.26 -10.04 -27.37
CA GLU A 158 -13.56 -9.77 -28.00
C GLU A 158 -13.54 -8.45 -28.79
N SER A 159 -12.98 -7.40 -28.21
CA SER A 159 -12.80 -6.11 -28.89
C SER A 159 -11.92 -6.21 -30.13
N TRP A 160 -10.81 -6.96 -30.06
CA TRP A 160 -9.99 -7.20 -31.26
C TRP A 160 -10.75 -7.94 -32.36
N LYS A 161 -11.53 -8.95 -31.99
CA LYS A 161 -12.35 -9.69 -32.94
C LYS A 161 -13.39 -8.83 -33.64
N GLU A 162 -14.02 -7.91 -32.88
CA GLU A 162 -15.12 -7.06 -33.40
C GLU A 162 -14.61 -5.83 -34.15
N SER A 163 -13.58 -5.16 -33.61
CA SER A 163 -13.18 -3.82 -34.07
C SER A 163 -11.82 -3.77 -34.75
N TYR A 164 -10.96 -4.79 -34.54
CA TYR A 164 -9.55 -4.81 -34.99
C TYR A 164 -9.21 -6.18 -35.62
N PRO A 165 -9.84 -6.56 -36.75
CA PRO A 165 -9.71 -7.92 -37.32
C PRO A 165 -8.27 -8.28 -37.68
N ASP A 166 -7.44 -7.35 -38.15
CA ASP A 166 -6.02 -7.61 -38.43
C ASP A 166 -5.21 -7.97 -37.19
N THR A 167 -5.48 -7.28 -36.07
CA THR A 167 -4.86 -7.58 -34.77
C THR A 167 -5.33 -8.94 -34.28
N TYR A 168 -6.60 -9.25 -34.42
CA TYR A 168 -7.14 -10.53 -34.01
C TYR A 168 -6.57 -11.69 -34.84
N GLN A 169 -6.42 -11.53 -36.17
CA GLN A 169 -5.78 -12.54 -37.02
C GLN A 169 -4.33 -12.80 -36.65
N ARG A 170 -3.58 -11.73 -36.33
CA ARG A 170 -2.20 -11.88 -35.82
C ARG A 170 -2.19 -12.62 -34.48
N PHE A 171 -3.12 -12.34 -33.60
CA PHE A 171 -3.28 -13.03 -32.33
C PHE A 171 -3.58 -14.52 -32.53
N GLU A 172 -4.52 -14.87 -33.42
CA GLU A 172 -4.82 -16.28 -33.74
C GLU A 172 -3.61 -17.03 -34.27
N LYS A 173 -2.83 -16.40 -35.17
CA LYS A 173 -1.59 -17.00 -35.70
C LYS A 173 -0.57 -17.28 -34.58
N MET A 174 -0.38 -16.34 -33.64
CA MET A 174 0.52 -16.53 -32.49
C MET A 174 0.05 -17.68 -31.60
N LEU A 175 -1.24 -17.87 -31.43
CA LEU A 175 -1.80 -19.01 -30.69
C LEU A 175 -1.62 -20.33 -31.43
N GLU A 176 -1.82 -20.36 -32.75
CA GLU A 176 -1.61 -21.55 -33.61
C GLU A 176 -0.17 -22.03 -33.54
N GLU A 177 0.81 -21.11 -33.57
CA GLU A 177 2.24 -21.42 -33.40
C GLU A 177 2.55 -22.12 -32.06
N ARG A 178 1.68 -21.91 -31.04
CA ARG A 178 1.75 -22.59 -29.72
C ARG A 178 0.77 -23.77 -29.59
N GLY A 179 0.15 -24.20 -30.68
CA GLY A 179 -0.80 -25.31 -30.71
C GLY A 179 -2.11 -25.06 -29.96
N CYS A 180 -2.56 -23.78 -29.89
CA CYS A 180 -3.77 -23.38 -29.20
C CYS A 180 -4.72 -22.64 -30.15
N THR A 181 -6.03 -22.76 -29.93
CA THR A 181 -7.03 -21.95 -30.63
C THR A 181 -7.52 -20.79 -29.76
N ALA A 182 -7.97 -19.69 -30.36
CA ALA A 182 -8.51 -18.54 -29.63
C ALA A 182 -9.69 -18.93 -28.73
N SER A 183 -10.53 -19.87 -29.15
CA SER A 183 -11.64 -20.37 -28.32
C SER A 183 -11.16 -21.11 -27.07
N LEU A 184 -10.20 -22.03 -27.22
CA LEU A 184 -9.61 -22.76 -26.10
C LEU A 184 -8.85 -21.83 -25.16
N PHE A 185 -8.12 -20.85 -25.71
CA PHE A 185 -7.38 -19.85 -24.94
C PHE A 185 -8.34 -19.00 -24.10
N LYS A 186 -9.44 -18.53 -24.68
CA LYS A 186 -10.51 -17.79 -23.98
C LYS A 186 -11.10 -18.61 -22.83
N GLU A 187 -11.33 -19.92 -23.02
CA GLU A 187 -11.80 -20.80 -21.96
C GLU A 187 -10.76 -20.96 -20.83
N ARG A 188 -9.48 -21.03 -21.15
CA ARG A 188 -8.41 -21.04 -20.15
C ARG A 188 -8.40 -19.77 -19.32
N LEU A 189 -8.57 -18.59 -19.94
CA LEU A 189 -8.68 -17.32 -19.25
C LEU A 189 -9.93 -17.27 -18.36
N LYS A 190 -11.11 -17.67 -18.85
CA LYS A 190 -12.33 -17.75 -18.05
C LYS A 190 -12.20 -18.66 -16.84
N LYS A 191 -11.45 -19.75 -16.96
CA LYS A 191 -11.11 -20.66 -15.86
C LYS A 191 -9.95 -20.15 -14.99
N GLN A 192 -9.53 -18.90 -15.16
CA GLN A 192 -8.47 -18.23 -14.41
C GLN A 192 -7.14 -19.04 -14.38
N LYS A 193 -6.77 -19.62 -15.50
CA LYS A 193 -5.48 -20.33 -15.62
C LYS A 193 -4.35 -19.31 -15.75
N GLU A 194 -3.48 -19.26 -14.74
CA GLU A 194 -2.38 -18.29 -14.64
C GLU A 194 -1.47 -18.28 -15.88
N ALA A 195 -1.10 -19.48 -16.37
CA ALA A 195 -0.30 -19.60 -17.58
C ALA A 195 -0.94 -18.91 -18.81
N ALA A 196 -2.29 -18.91 -18.92
CA ALA A 196 -2.96 -18.23 -20.03
C ALA A 196 -2.92 -16.70 -19.87
N LEU A 197 -2.98 -16.17 -18.64
CA LEU A 197 -2.85 -14.74 -18.42
C LEU A 197 -1.43 -14.24 -18.70
N LEU A 198 -0.41 -14.98 -18.25
CA LEU A 198 0.99 -14.66 -18.53
C LEU A 198 1.25 -14.66 -20.04
N GLU A 199 0.78 -15.70 -20.74
CA GLU A 199 0.87 -15.82 -22.19
C GLU A 199 0.17 -14.65 -22.91
N PHE A 200 -1.01 -14.22 -22.44
CA PHE A 200 -1.70 -13.05 -22.97
C PHE A 200 -0.88 -11.76 -22.75
N LYS A 201 -0.29 -11.59 -21.57
CA LYS A 201 0.59 -10.45 -21.27
C LYS A 201 1.84 -10.40 -22.15
N GLU A 202 2.36 -11.55 -22.59
CA GLU A 202 3.46 -11.62 -23.57
C GLU A 202 3.00 -11.21 -24.99
N PHE A 203 1.81 -11.62 -25.42
CA PHE A 203 1.29 -11.29 -26.74
C PHE A 203 0.87 -9.84 -26.87
N TYR A 204 0.35 -9.25 -25.82
CA TYR A 204 -0.26 -7.92 -25.85
C TYR A 204 0.69 -6.83 -26.39
N PRO A 205 1.95 -6.67 -25.93
CA PRO A 205 2.87 -5.67 -26.47
C PRO A 205 3.18 -5.87 -27.96
N VAL A 206 3.27 -7.12 -28.41
CA VAL A 206 3.54 -7.45 -29.83
C VAL A 206 2.38 -7.02 -30.73
N LEU A 207 1.15 -7.14 -30.22
CA LEU A 207 -0.08 -6.83 -30.96
C LEU A 207 -0.45 -5.35 -30.87
N THR A 208 0.05 -4.63 -29.85
CA THR A 208 -0.35 -3.23 -29.55
C THR A 208 0.81 -2.24 -29.64
N SER A 209 1.82 -2.54 -30.48
CA SER A 209 2.97 -1.65 -30.72
C SER A 209 3.74 -1.27 -29.44
N GLY A 210 3.94 -2.23 -28.53
CA GLY A 210 4.75 -2.07 -27.33
C GLY A 210 3.96 -1.66 -26.06
N SER A 211 2.64 -1.50 -26.15
CA SER A 211 1.82 -1.20 -24.97
C SER A 211 1.83 -2.37 -23.98
N VAL A 212 1.91 -2.07 -22.67
CA VAL A 212 1.85 -3.10 -21.62
C VAL A 212 0.40 -3.34 -21.23
N PHE A 213 0.00 -4.63 -21.11
CA PHE A 213 -1.30 -4.96 -20.56
C PHE A 213 -1.34 -4.69 -19.07
N ASN A 214 -1.98 -3.59 -18.68
CA ASN A 214 -2.11 -3.19 -17.28
C ASN A 214 -3.52 -2.64 -17.02
N PRO A 215 -4.51 -3.50 -16.81
CA PRO A 215 -5.89 -3.10 -16.54
C PRO A 215 -6.09 -2.44 -15.18
N MET A 216 -5.09 -2.52 -14.25
CA MET A 216 -5.18 -1.88 -12.94
C MET A 216 -5.30 -0.35 -13.04
N VAL A 217 -4.58 0.27 -13.98
CA VAL A 217 -4.53 1.74 -14.13
C VAL A 217 -5.89 2.34 -14.52
N GLN A 218 -6.79 1.55 -15.11
CA GLN A 218 -8.12 2.01 -15.52
C GLN A 218 -9.22 1.77 -14.48
N LYS A 219 -8.84 1.27 -13.28
CA LYS A 219 -9.78 0.90 -12.23
C LYS A 219 -9.75 1.87 -11.05
N GLU A 220 -10.80 1.81 -10.24
CA GLU A 220 -10.81 2.46 -8.93
C GLU A 220 -9.84 1.77 -7.98
N ALA A 221 -8.97 2.54 -7.33
CA ALA A 221 -7.97 2.04 -6.38
C ALA A 221 -8.60 1.12 -5.33
N LEU A 222 -9.76 1.51 -4.81
CA LEU A 222 -10.51 0.72 -3.82
C LEU A 222 -10.68 -0.75 -4.23
N ARG A 223 -11.18 -0.98 -5.44
CA ARG A 223 -11.40 -2.34 -5.96
C ARG A 223 -10.10 -3.10 -6.20
N VAL A 224 -9.06 -2.39 -6.65
CA VAL A 224 -7.75 -2.99 -6.87
C VAL A 224 -7.13 -3.44 -5.54
N TYR A 225 -7.19 -2.59 -4.51
CA TYR A 225 -6.68 -2.94 -3.18
C TYR A 225 -7.45 -4.11 -2.56
N GLU A 226 -8.77 -4.11 -2.67
CA GLU A 226 -9.61 -5.23 -2.21
C GLU A 226 -9.23 -6.54 -2.88
N GLU A 227 -9.10 -6.54 -4.20
CA GLU A 227 -8.78 -7.73 -4.98
C GLU A 227 -7.36 -8.24 -4.71
N VAL A 228 -6.38 -7.32 -4.68
CA VAL A 228 -4.99 -7.62 -4.37
C VAL A 228 -4.87 -8.18 -2.96
N ASN A 229 -5.50 -7.56 -1.96
CA ASN A 229 -5.44 -8.00 -0.57
C ASN A 229 -5.96 -9.44 -0.41
N ARG A 230 -7.10 -9.73 -1.04
CA ARG A 230 -7.67 -11.09 -1.04
C ARG A 230 -6.70 -12.12 -1.62
N VAL A 231 -6.09 -11.82 -2.77
CA VAL A 231 -5.15 -12.75 -3.43
C VAL A 231 -3.86 -12.90 -2.62
N LEU A 232 -3.33 -11.82 -2.04
CA LEU A 232 -2.16 -11.84 -1.16
C LEU A 232 -2.39 -12.74 0.05
N CYS A 233 -3.52 -12.58 0.73
CA CYS A 233 -3.85 -13.39 1.92
C CYS A 233 -4.08 -14.86 1.56
N ALA A 234 -4.77 -15.14 0.44
CA ALA A 234 -5.13 -16.49 0.05
C ALA A 234 -3.96 -17.30 -0.55
N LYS A 235 -3.08 -16.65 -1.32
CA LYS A 235 -2.05 -17.36 -2.10
C LYS A 235 -0.61 -17.12 -1.63
N TYR A 236 -0.33 -15.97 -1.02
CA TYR A 236 1.04 -15.55 -0.71
C TYR A 236 1.33 -15.50 0.79
N GLY A 237 0.36 -15.88 1.64
CA GLY A 237 0.56 -16.00 3.08
C GLY A 237 0.69 -14.67 3.80
N TYR A 238 0.21 -13.56 3.23
CA TYR A 238 0.15 -12.26 3.92
C TYR A 238 -1.02 -12.22 4.91
N ALA A 239 -0.87 -11.42 5.98
CA ALA A 239 -1.97 -11.09 6.89
C ALA A 239 -2.88 -10.01 6.29
N GLY A 240 -2.32 -9.15 5.43
CA GLY A 240 -3.02 -8.04 4.82
C GLY A 240 -2.08 -6.98 4.25
N ILE A 241 -2.63 -5.77 4.07
CA ILE A 241 -1.91 -4.60 3.54
C ILE A 241 -1.82 -3.53 4.62
N TYR A 242 -0.63 -2.95 4.81
CA TYR A 242 -0.43 -1.77 5.66
C TYR A 242 -0.04 -0.57 4.80
N ILE A 243 -0.93 0.42 4.71
CA ILE A 243 -0.78 1.60 3.85
C ILE A 243 -0.30 2.77 4.71
N ILE A 244 0.75 3.45 4.28
CA ILE A 244 1.18 4.73 4.85
C ILE A 244 1.06 5.80 3.79
N PHE A 245 0.23 6.80 4.06
CA PHE A 245 0.16 8.01 3.25
C PHE A 245 1.12 9.03 3.86
N ASP A 246 2.39 8.97 3.40
CA ASP A 246 3.42 9.91 3.84
C ASP A 246 3.19 11.28 3.18
N GLU A 247 3.60 12.35 3.85
CA GLU A 247 3.44 13.72 3.38
C GLU A 247 1.98 14.17 3.09
N PHE A 248 1.00 13.58 3.78
CA PHE A 248 -0.42 13.93 3.65
C PHE A 248 -0.69 15.44 3.83
N SER A 249 0.08 16.10 4.69
CA SER A 249 0.04 17.56 4.84
C SER A 249 0.34 18.33 3.56
N LYS A 250 1.38 17.91 2.82
CA LYS A 250 1.76 18.55 1.56
C LYS A 250 0.69 18.32 0.48
N TYR A 251 0.08 17.14 0.51
CA TYR A 251 -1.03 16.85 -0.38
C TYR A 251 -2.18 17.83 -0.15
N ILE A 252 -2.62 18.03 1.10
CA ILE A 252 -3.71 18.97 1.42
C ILE A 252 -3.33 20.42 1.06
N GLU A 253 -2.11 20.86 1.41
CA GLU A 253 -1.64 22.24 1.19
C GLU A 253 -1.44 22.57 -0.31
N GLY A 254 -1.12 21.59 -1.13
CA GLY A 254 -0.86 21.76 -2.58
C GLY A 254 -2.07 21.51 -3.48
N HIS A 255 -3.22 21.17 -2.94
CA HIS A 255 -4.36 20.69 -3.73
C HIS A 255 -5.23 21.84 -4.26
N GLU A 256 -5.57 21.77 -5.55
CA GLU A 256 -6.56 22.69 -6.15
C GLU A 256 -7.98 22.27 -5.73
N ALA A 257 -8.80 23.24 -5.35
CA ALA A 257 -10.17 23.02 -4.85
C ALA A 257 -11.04 22.13 -5.75
N LYS A 258 -10.78 22.15 -7.07
CA LYS A 258 -11.61 21.47 -8.07
C LYS A 258 -11.63 19.93 -7.97
N ASN A 259 -10.56 19.32 -7.47
CA ASN A 259 -10.46 17.84 -7.35
C ASN A 259 -10.58 17.36 -5.90
N PHE A 260 -10.55 18.28 -4.94
CA PHE A 260 -10.45 17.94 -3.52
C PHE A 260 -11.62 17.07 -3.02
N ALA A 261 -12.86 17.39 -3.40
CA ALA A 261 -14.02 16.60 -2.98
C ALA A 261 -13.98 15.15 -3.51
N LYS A 262 -13.54 14.96 -4.76
CA LYS A 262 -13.36 13.64 -5.36
C LYS A 262 -12.31 12.83 -4.60
N ASP A 263 -11.19 13.47 -4.28
CA ASP A 263 -10.07 12.80 -3.62
C ASP A 263 -10.37 12.51 -2.15
N MET A 264 -11.08 13.39 -1.46
CA MET A 264 -11.57 13.11 -0.10
C MET A 264 -12.54 11.93 -0.08
N LYS A 265 -13.36 11.78 -1.13
CA LYS A 265 -14.22 10.61 -1.28
C LYS A 265 -13.40 9.32 -1.42
N ILE A 266 -12.33 9.33 -2.21
CA ILE A 266 -11.42 8.17 -2.35
C ILE A 266 -10.80 7.81 -0.99
N LEU A 267 -10.32 8.81 -0.23
CA LEU A 267 -9.75 8.58 1.10
C LEU A 267 -10.78 8.00 2.08
N GLN A 268 -11.99 8.55 2.08
CA GLN A 268 -13.09 8.05 2.88
C GLN A 268 -13.41 6.58 2.56
N ASP A 269 -13.54 6.26 1.28
CA ASP A 269 -13.84 4.91 0.82
C ASP A 269 -12.70 3.93 1.18
N MET A 270 -11.43 4.37 1.14
CA MET A 270 -10.28 3.59 1.57
C MET A 270 -10.28 3.34 3.09
N CYS A 271 -10.66 4.32 3.92
CA CYS A 271 -10.82 4.14 5.35
C CYS A 271 -11.96 3.13 5.65
N GLU A 272 -13.12 3.28 4.98
CA GLU A 272 -14.24 2.35 5.13
C GLU A 272 -13.88 0.92 4.71
N LEU A 273 -13.10 0.78 3.63
CA LEU A 273 -12.58 -0.51 3.20
C LEU A 273 -11.69 -1.13 4.29
N ALA A 274 -10.79 -0.36 4.88
CA ALA A 274 -9.92 -0.83 5.95
C ALA A 274 -10.75 -1.32 7.15
N ASP A 275 -11.73 -0.55 7.60
CA ASP A 275 -12.57 -0.89 8.76
C ASP A 275 -13.50 -2.10 8.49
N SER A 276 -13.90 -2.33 7.24
CA SER A 276 -14.80 -3.42 6.88
C SER A 276 -14.13 -4.81 6.88
N ARG A 277 -12.79 -4.87 6.91
CA ARG A 277 -12.01 -6.11 6.73
C ARG A 277 -11.67 -6.78 8.07
N LYS A 278 -12.07 -8.07 8.21
CA LYS A 278 -11.78 -8.87 9.40
C LYS A 278 -10.76 -9.96 9.16
N GLU A 279 -10.84 -10.67 8.05
CA GLU A 279 -9.94 -11.79 7.73
C GLU A 279 -8.74 -11.34 6.90
N GLU A 280 -8.97 -10.49 5.92
CA GLU A 280 -7.94 -9.89 5.05
C GLU A 280 -7.66 -8.48 5.57
N GLN A 281 -6.85 -8.37 6.61
CA GLN A 281 -6.64 -7.11 7.32
C GLN A 281 -6.11 -5.99 6.41
N MET A 282 -6.58 -4.78 6.61
CA MET A 282 -6.08 -3.59 5.95
C MET A 282 -5.99 -2.46 6.96
N TYR A 283 -4.85 -1.76 6.95
CA TYR A 283 -4.61 -0.60 7.83
C TYR A 283 -4.13 0.57 7.00
N LEU A 284 -4.50 1.78 7.41
CA LEU A 284 -4.13 3.02 6.73
C LEU A 284 -3.68 4.06 7.77
N THR A 285 -2.46 4.58 7.60
CA THR A 285 -1.92 5.64 8.46
C THR A 285 -1.57 6.87 7.62
N PHE A 286 -2.20 7.98 7.90
CA PHE A 286 -1.86 9.30 7.35
C PHE A 286 -0.78 9.96 8.19
N VAL A 287 0.16 10.65 7.56
CA VAL A 287 1.22 11.41 8.26
C VAL A 287 0.99 12.89 8.06
N ALA A 288 0.65 13.58 9.14
CA ALA A 288 0.38 15.01 9.12
C ALA A 288 1.33 15.82 10.03
N HIS A 289 1.50 17.11 9.71
CA HIS A 289 2.33 18.03 10.50
C HIS A 289 1.53 18.88 11.45
N LYS A 290 0.26 19.10 11.14
CA LYS A 290 -0.71 19.88 11.91
C LYS A 290 -1.99 19.07 12.09
N SER A 291 -2.82 19.50 13.04
CA SER A 291 -4.16 18.92 13.17
C SER A 291 -5.02 19.26 11.95
N ILE A 292 -5.97 18.41 11.67
CA ILE A 292 -6.96 18.61 10.60
C ILE A 292 -7.65 19.97 10.72
N HIS A 293 -8.04 20.36 11.93
CA HIS A 293 -8.68 21.66 12.21
C HIS A 293 -7.81 22.87 11.85
N GLU A 294 -6.49 22.74 11.86
CA GLU A 294 -5.60 23.84 11.46
C GLU A 294 -5.56 24.04 9.95
N TYR A 295 -5.76 22.97 9.17
CA TYR A 295 -5.89 23.06 7.71
C TYR A 295 -7.24 23.69 7.32
N VAL A 296 -8.32 23.36 8.03
CA VAL A 296 -9.68 23.84 7.78
C VAL A 296 -9.78 25.38 7.84
N LYS A 297 -8.95 26.07 8.62
CA LYS A 297 -8.93 27.54 8.71
C LYS A 297 -8.49 28.24 7.42
N SER A 298 -7.85 27.53 6.53
CA SER A 298 -7.32 28.04 5.24
C SER A 298 -8.07 27.50 4.01
N ILE A 299 -9.18 26.79 4.18
CA ILE A 299 -9.84 26.00 3.14
C ILE A 299 -11.32 26.44 3.02
N ASP A 300 -11.91 26.35 1.82
CA ASP A 300 -13.31 26.65 1.51
C ASP A 300 -14.30 25.73 2.24
N SER A 301 -15.54 26.21 2.43
CA SER A 301 -16.60 25.51 3.18
C SER A 301 -16.95 24.12 2.62
N GLU A 302 -16.87 23.91 1.31
CA GLU A 302 -17.12 22.61 0.66
C GLU A 302 -15.99 21.61 0.97
N MET A 303 -14.76 22.07 0.98
CA MET A 303 -13.60 21.26 1.36
C MET A 303 -13.66 20.85 2.83
N ILE A 304 -14.19 21.70 3.70
CA ILE A 304 -14.38 21.40 5.12
C ILE A 304 -15.34 20.22 5.32
N GLN A 305 -16.46 20.18 4.58
CA GLN A 305 -17.43 19.08 4.70
C GLN A 305 -16.83 17.75 4.22
N ALA A 306 -16.13 17.75 3.08
CA ALA A 306 -15.47 16.56 2.54
C ALA A 306 -14.40 16.04 3.52
N PHE A 307 -13.66 16.94 4.15
CA PHE A 307 -12.62 16.60 5.12
C PHE A 307 -13.16 16.01 6.42
N ARG A 308 -14.29 16.52 6.93
CA ARG A 308 -14.98 15.95 8.10
C ARG A 308 -15.43 14.49 7.88
N GLY A 309 -15.75 14.14 6.64
CA GLY A 309 -16.06 12.76 6.27
C GLY A 309 -14.90 11.79 6.47
N VAL A 310 -13.67 12.25 6.22
CA VAL A 310 -12.43 11.47 6.48
C VAL A 310 -12.08 11.49 7.97
N GLU A 311 -12.14 12.67 8.62
CA GLU A 311 -11.81 12.84 10.05
C GLU A 311 -12.67 11.96 10.96
N GLY A 312 -13.95 11.81 10.66
CA GLY A 312 -14.86 10.97 11.43
C GLY A 312 -14.58 9.47 11.34
N ARG A 313 -13.59 9.06 10.53
CA ARG A 313 -13.14 7.67 10.33
C ARG A 313 -11.65 7.46 10.69
N LEU A 314 -10.98 8.47 11.19
CA LEU A 314 -9.60 8.47 11.67
C LEU A 314 -9.54 8.58 13.20
#